data_cbd59f1bf8d5828b58bf8bda5fa7f49d
#
_entry.id   cbd59f1bf8d5828b58bf8bda5fa7f49d
#
_cell.length_a   1.000
_cell.length_b   1.000
_cell.length_c   1.000
_cell.angle_alpha   90.00
_cell.angle_beta   90.00
_cell.angle_gamma   90.00
#
_symmetry.space_group_name_H-M   'P 1'
#
loop_
_entity.id
_entity.type
_entity.pdbx_description
1 polymer ?
#
loop_
_entity_poly.entity_id
_entity_poly.type
_entity_poly.pdbx_seq_one_letter_code
_entity_poly.pdbx_strand_id
1 'polypeptide(L)'
;MNDIIITNEINHNITNDKNNITNDKNNILEELIKNQLINIDYDKKFTLLDIKRLVNNIQTSIFTDNCCIWSGYIINSKKNSYISFFIKNKKIALHRLLYCNFVGPLSDNEYIKYTCKNKGICCSIKHFKKVDNNKIPNDKIIEPIKKNVINNKVYFTLEN
;
A
#
# COMPACT_ATOMS: atom_id res chain seq x y z
N MET A 1 -52.52 -2.56 12.56
CA MET A 1 -51.78 -1.33 12.98
C MET A 1 -50.32 -1.63 13.41
N ASN A 2 -49.72 -2.72 12.99
CA ASN A 2 -48.37 -3.10 13.43
C ASN A 2 -47.25 -2.90 12.34
N ASP A 3 -47.63 -2.51 11.13
CA ASP A 3 -46.65 -2.45 10.01
C ASP A 3 -45.93 -1.10 9.91
N ILE A 4 -46.39 -0.07 10.60
CA ILE A 4 -45.78 1.28 10.50
C ILE A 4 -44.59 1.43 11.46
N ILE A 5 -44.50 0.64 12.52
CA ILE A 5 -43.45 0.76 13.54
C ILE A 5 -42.14 0.16 13.01
N ILE A 6 -42.20 -0.95 12.27
CA ILE A 6 -41.01 -1.66 11.78
C ILE A 6 -40.27 -0.83 10.70
N THR A 7 -40.98 -0.12 9.86
CA THR A 7 -40.36 0.72 8.80
C THR A 7 -39.62 1.94 9.35
N ASN A 8 -40.07 2.50 10.49
CA ASN A 8 -39.41 3.65 11.09
C ASN A 8 -38.12 3.27 11.83
N GLU A 9 -38.05 2.11 12.47
CA GLU A 9 -36.82 1.63 13.12
C GLU A 9 -35.73 1.25 12.09
N ILE A 10 -36.11 0.62 10.99
CA ILE A 10 -35.16 0.26 9.91
C ILE A 10 -34.58 1.52 9.27
N ASN A 11 -35.41 2.53 8.98
CA ASN A 11 -34.92 3.78 8.39
C ASN A 11 -34.05 4.60 9.36
N HIS A 12 -34.31 4.55 10.68
CA HIS A 12 -33.52 5.27 11.66
C HIS A 12 -32.14 4.64 11.87
N ASN A 13 -32.04 3.31 11.83
CA ASN A 13 -30.77 2.59 11.89
C ASN A 13 -29.90 2.82 10.64
N ILE A 14 -30.50 2.82 9.45
CA ILE A 14 -29.78 3.07 8.18
C ILE A 14 -29.23 4.51 8.13
N THR A 15 -29.91 5.50 8.65
CA THR A 15 -29.44 6.90 8.68
C THR A 15 -28.34 7.09 9.73
N ASN A 16 -28.39 6.42 10.87
CA ASN A 16 -27.37 6.49 11.90
C ASN A 16 -26.05 5.83 11.43
N ASP A 17 -26.11 4.67 10.77
CA ASP A 17 -24.94 4.00 10.23
C ASP A 17 -24.24 4.82 9.13
N LYS A 18 -25.00 5.45 8.24
CA LYS A 18 -24.44 6.33 7.19
C LYS A 18 -23.76 7.56 7.80
N ASN A 19 -24.32 8.16 8.84
CA ASN A 19 -23.76 9.32 9.52
C ASN A 19 -22.46 8.95 10.27
N ASN A 20 -22.37 7.79 10.89
CA ASN A 20 -21.16 7.30 11.56
C ASN A 20 -20.04 7.03 10.54
N ILE A 21 -20.33 6.36 9.44
CA ILE A 21 -19.35 6.06 8.38
C ILE A 21 -18.80 7.35 7.76
N THR A 22 -19.63 8.37 7.56
CA THR A 22 -19.18 9.67 7.02
C THR A 22 -18.30 10.42 8.02
N ASN A 23 -18.60 10.39 9.30
CA ASN A 23 -17.78 10.99 10.34
C ASN A 23 -16.41 10.32 10.45
N ASP A 24 -16.33 8.99 10.41
CA ASP A 24 -15.07 8.26 10.45
C ASP A 24 -14.18 8.60 9.24
N LYS A 25 -14.75 8.70 8.05
CA LYS A 25 -13.99 9.09 6.84
C LYS A 25 -13.50 10.53 6.89
N ASN A 26 -14.28 11.46 7.44
CA ASN A 26 -13.85 12.83 7.63
C ASN A 26 -12.69 12.92 8.63
N ASN A 27 -12.75 12.19 9.73
CA ASN A 27 -11.66 12.11 10.70
C ASN A 27 -10.37 11.58 10.07
N ILE A 28 -10.45 10.51 9.26
CA ILE A 28 -9.30 9.97 8.52
C ILE A 28 -8.77 10.99 7.51
N LEU A 29 -9.64 11.72 6.82
CA LEU A 29 -9.25 12.76 5.86
C LEU A 29 -8.43 13.87 6.55
N GLU A 30 -8.95 14.39 7.66
CA GLU A 30 -8.27 15.44 8.44
C GLU A 30 -6.93 14.96 8.99
N GLU A 31 -6.88 13.73 9.50
CA GLU A 31 -5.66 13.10 9.99
C GLU A 31 -4.59 13.00 8.90
N LEU A 32 -4.96 12.58 7.69
CA LEU A 32 -4.05 12.49 6.55
C LEU A 32 -3.54 13.87 6.11
N ILE A 33 -4.43 14.87 6.03
CA ILE A 33 -4.03 16.23 5.65
C ILE A 33 -3.05 16.79 6.69
N LYS A 34 -3.35 16.64 7.97
CA LYS A 34 -2.54 17.15 9.08
C LYS A 34 -1.14 16.52 9.14
N ASN A 35 -1.04 15.22 8.85
CA ASN A 35 0.21 14.46 8.98
C ASN A 35 1.01 14.36 7.69
N GLN A 36 0.52 14.93 6.57
CA GLN A 36 1.28 14.94 5.32
C GLN A 36 2.56 15.77 5.47
N LEU A 37 3.70 15.20 5.08
CA LEU A 37 4.97 15.90 5.10
C LEU A 37 4.97 17.09 4.14
N ILE A 38 5.75 18.13 4.49
CA ILE A 38 5.82 19.37 3.70
C ILE A 38 6.76 19.19 2.50
N ASN A 39 7.97 18.63 2.75
CA ASN A 39 9.03 18.50 1.75
C ASN A 39 8.93 17.14 1.03
N ILE A 40 8.05 17.08 0.04
CA ILE A 40 7.82 15.87 -0.78
C ILE A 40 8.07 16.25 -2.24
N ASP A 41 8.74 15.37 -2.98
CA ASP A 41 8.91 15.51 -4.42
C ASP A 41 7.56 15.75 -5.09
N TYR A 42 7.50 16.74 -5.96
CA TYR A 42 6.25 17.14 -6.65
C TYR A 42 5.53 15.93 -7.29
N ASP A 43 6.27 15.05 -7.94
CA ASP A 43 5.74 13.87 -8.63
C ASP A 43 5.12 12.82 -7.70
N LYS A 44 5.45 12.86 -6.42
CA LYS A 44 5.01 11.88 -5.41
C LYS A 44 4.03 12.48 -4.39
N LYS A 45 3.90 13.81 -4.33
CA LYS A 45 3.06 14.51 -3.35
C LYS A 45 1.58 14.35 -3.68
N PHE A 46 0.81 13.85 -2.73
CA PHE A 46 -0.64 13.78 -2.85
C PHE A 46 -1.28 15.15 -2.86
N THR A 47 -2.20 15.37 -3.78
CA THR A 47 -3.15 16.48 -3.74
C THR A 47 -4.31 16.16 -2.80
N LEU A 48 -5.13 17.14 -2.47
CA LEU A 48 -6.35 16.90 -1.69
C LEU A 48 -7.28 15.87 -2.36
N LEU A 49 -7.36 15.89 -3.70
CA LEU A 49 -8.15 14.90 -4.45
C LEU A 49 -7.57 13.49 -4.33
N ASP A 50 -6.24 13.37 -4.32
CA ASP A 50 -5.58 12.07 -4.14
C ASP A 50 -5.82 11.52 -2.73
N ILE A 51 -5.76 12.38 -1.70
CA ILE A 51 -6.07 11.99 -0.32
C ILE A 51 -7.54 11.56 -0.19
N LYS A 52 -8.49 12.28 -0.80
CA LYS A 52 -9.90 11.87 -0.82
C LYS A 52 -10.09 10.50 -1.48
N ARG A 53 -9.39 10.24 -2.61
CA ARG A 53 -9.42 8.91 -3.26
C ARG A 53 -8.84 7.82 -2.36
N LEU A 54 -7.77 8.13 -1.61
CA LEU A 54 -7.20 7.21 -0.62
C LEU A 54 -8.21 6.88 0.47
N VAL A 55 -8.83 7.90 1.10
CA VAL A 55 -9.84 7.75 2.16
C VAL A 55 -11.03 6.90 1.72
N ASN A 56 -11.47 7.03 0.46
CA ASN A 56 -12.58 6.23 -0.07
C ASN A 56 -12.29 4.73 -0.10
N ASN A 57 -11.01 4.34 -0.14
CA ASN A 57 -10.58 2.95 -0.27
C ASN A 57 -9.90 2.38 0.98
N ILE A 58 -9.91 3.11 2.09
CA ILE A 58 -9.46 2.62 3.41
C ILE A 58 -10.60 2.77 4.42
N GLN A 59 -10.61 1.93 5.43
CA GLN A 59 -11.65 1.93 6.48
C GLN A 59 -11.13 2.41 7.84
N THR A 60 -9.81 2.41 8.01
CA THR A 60 -9.14 2.77 9.26
C THR A 60 -7.98 3.70 8.98
N SER A 61 -7.47 4.38 10.02
CA SER A 61 -6.27 5.21 9.92
C SER A 61 -5.05 4.39 9.47
N ILE A 62 -4.19 5.00 8.64
CA ILE A 62 -2.92 4.40 8.22
C ILE A 62 -1.83 4.50 9.31
N PHE A 63 -2.07 5.26 10.39
CA PHE A 63 -1.12 5.53 11.46
C PHE A 63 -1.25 4.55 12.64
N THR A 64 -2.20 3.62 12.59
CA THR A 64 -2.43 2.62 13.63
C THR A 64 -1.52 1.40 13.48
N ASP A 65 -1.31 0.65 14.58
CA ASP A 65 -0.54 -0.59 14.58
C ASP A 65 -1.31 -1.77 13.93
N ASN A 66 -2.61 -1.61 13.71
CA ASN A 66 -3.42 -2.58 12.98
C ASN A 66 -3.25 -2.44 11.47
N CYS A 67 -3.49 -3.52 10.73
CA CYS A 67 -3.49 -3.47 9.28
C CYS A 67 -4.65 -2.61 8.76
N CYS A 68 -4.33 -1.55 8.03
CA CYS A 68 -5.28 -0.78 7.23
C CYS A 68 -5.38 -1.43 5.84
N ILE A 69 -6.47 -2.14 5.57
CA ILE A 69 -6.63 -2.92 4.33
C ILE A 69 -7.23 -2.05 3.23
N TRP A 70 -6.65 -2.11 2.05
CA TRP A 70 -7.16 -1.48 0.85
C TRP A 70 -8.39 -2.20 0.32
N SER A 71 -9.47 -1.49 0.06
CA SER A 71 -10.73 -2.02 -0.47
C SER A 71 -10.91 -1.79 -1.98
N GLY A 72 -10.03 -1.02 -2.62
CA GLY A 72 -10.08 -0.74 -4.05
C GLY A 72 -9.41 -1.82 -4.90
N TYR A 73 -9.18 -1.50 -6.17
CA TYR A 73 -8.57 -2.44 -7.12
C TYR A 73 -7.14 -2.83 -6.72
N ILE A 74 -6.84 -4.12 -6.78
CA ILE A 74 -5.55 -4.72 -6.48
C ILE A 74 -5.03 -5.42 -7.74
N ILE A 75 -3.79 -5.16 -8.11
CA ILE A 75 -3.12 -5.89 -9.19
C ILE A 75 -2.55 -7.18 -8.61
N ASN A 76 -3.06 -8.31 -9.09
CA ASN A 76 -2.56 -9.63 -8.73
C ASN A 76 -1.64 -10.15 -9.84
N SER A 77 -0.36 -10.34 -9.53
CA SER A 77 0.58 -11.04 -10.39
C SER A 77 0.86 -12.43 -9.83
N LYS A 78 1.46 -13.32 -10.66
CA LYS A 78 1.81 -14.70 -10.24
C LYS A 78 2.68 -14.76 -8.97
N LYS A 79 3.39 -13.68 -8.65
CA LYS A 79 4.32 -13.62 -7.52
C LYS A 79 3.92 -12.69 -6.40
N ASN A 80 3.18 -11.60 -6.69
CA ASN A 80 2.89 -10.56 -5.71
C ASN A 80 1.57 -9.86 -6.03
N SER A 81 0.85 -9.46 -4.98
CA SER A 81 -0.25 -8.50 -5.08
C SER A 81 0.25 -7.12 -4.71
N TYR A 82 -0.22 -6.08 -5.40
CA TYR A 82 0.11 -4.70 -5.05
C TYR A 82 -0.96 -3.72 -5.53
N ILE A 83 -1.00 -2.58 -4.87
CA ILE A 83 -1.90 -1.48 -5.23
C ILE A 83 -1.14 -0.52 -6.14
N SER A 84 -1.66 -0.33 -7.36
CA SER A 84 -1.18 0.70 -8.26
C SER A 84 -2.04 1.96 -8.12
N PHE A 85 -1.43 3.07 -7.75
CA PHE A 85 -2.10 4.35 -7.60
C PHE A 85 -1.71 5.28 -8.74
N PHE A 86 -2.72 5.85 -9.41
CA PHE A 86 -2.49 6.78 -10.51
C PHE A 86 -2.38 8.21 -9.96
N ILE A 87 -1.23 8.84 -10.14
CA ILE A 87 -0.93 10.20 -9.69
C ILE A 87 -0.12 10.93 -10.77
N LYS A 88 -0.50 12.16 -11.09
CA LYS A 88 0.23 13.02 -12.06
C LYS A 88 0.66 12.28 -13.33
N ASN A 89 -0.30 11.61 -13.96
CA ASN A 89 -0.14 10.83 -15.20
C ASN A 89 0.83 9.63 -15.10
N LYS A 90 1.18 9.21 -13.88
CA LYS A 90 2.04 8.04 -13.62
C LYS A 90 1.34 7.01 -12.75
N LYS A 91 1.64 5.73 -12.96
CA LYS A 91 1.23 4.64 -12.07
C LYS A 91 2.38 4.34 -11.11
N ILE A 92 2.16 4.53 -9.82
CA ILE A 92 3.16 4.29 -8.77
C ILE A 92 2.55 3.34 -7.74
N ALA A 93 3.36 2.45 -7.18
CA ALA A 93 2.92 1.55 -6.12
C ALA A 93 2.52 2.37 -4.88
N LEU A 94 1.29 2.15 -4.36
CA LEU A 94 0.72 2.98 -3.30
C LEU A 94 1.58 3.03 -2.04
N HIS A 95 2.17 1.90 -1.62
CA HIS A 95 3.02 1.87 -0.43
C HIS A 95 4.24 2.80 -0.53
N ARG A 96 4.80 2.99 -1.73
CA ARG A 96 5.88 3.97 -1.96
C ARG A 96 5.39 5.40 -1.79
N LEU A 97 4.19 5.71 -2.32
CA LEU A 97 3.57 7.02 -2.16
C LEU A 97 3.22 7.30 -0.69
N LEU A 98 2.62 6.33 0.01
CA LEU A 98 2.32 6.46 1.45
C LEU A 98 3.59 6.73 2.25
N TYR A 99 4.67 5.99 1.97
CA TYR A 99 5.95 6.22 2.63
C TYR A 99 6.47 7.63 2.39
N CYS A 100 6.51 8.07 1.13
CA CYS A 100 7.00 9.41 0.78
C CYS A 100 6.15 10.55 1.37
N ASN A 101 4.83 10.35 1.52
CA ASN A 101 3.93 11.39 2.01
C ASN A 101 3.85 11.46 3.55
N PHE A 102 4.12 10.36 4.26
CA PHE A 102 3.83 10.29 5.70
C PHE A 102 4.99 9.80 6.57
N VAL A 103 6.09 9.29 5.98
CA VAL A 103 7.22 8.75 6.75
C VAL A 103 8.52 9.46 6.40
N GLY A 104 8.85 9.59 5.12
CA GLY A 104 10.08 10.24 4.70
C GLY A 104 10.49 9.97 3.25
N PRO A 105 11.60 10.52 2.79
CA PRO A 105 12.07 10.35 1.42
C PRO A 105 12.43 8.90 1.11
N LEU A 106 12.21 8.52 -0.16
CA LEU A 106 12.54 7.20 -0.68
C LEU A 106 13.25 7.37 -2.02
N SER A 107 14.50 6.95 -2.10
CA SER A 107 15.30 6.96 -3.33
C SER A 107 14.96 5.77 -4.25
N ASP A 108 15.47 5.79 -5.47
CA ASP A 108 15.19 4.73 -6.46
C ASP A 108 15.84 3.38 -6.06
N ASN A 109 16.96 3.42 -5.35
CA ASN A 109 17.66 2.24 -4.84
C ASN A 109 17.06 1.67 -3.55
N GLU A 110 16.07 2.35 -2.98
CA GLU A 110 15.38 1.92 -1.77
C GLU A 110 14.01 1.33 -2.09
N TYR A 111 13.62 0.31 -1.35
CA TYR A 111 12.29 -0.28 -1.44
C TYR A 111 11.66 -0.47 -0.07
N ILE A 112 10.34 -0.66 -0.07
CA ILE A 112 9.56 -0.88 1.14
C ILE A 112 9.27 -2.36 1.28
N LYS A 113 9.66 -2.94 2.42
CA LYS A 113 9.31 -4.29 2.84
C LYS A 113 8.16 -4.22 3.84
N TYR A 114 7.14 -5.06 3.64
CA TYR A 114 6.05 -5.21 4.60
C TYR A 114 6.47 -6.09 5.77
N THR A 115 6.13 -5.68 6.98
CA THR A 115 6.37 -6.45 8.23
C THR A 115 5.16 -7.30 8.64
N CYS A 116 3.98 -7.06 8.04
CA CYS A 116 2.74 -7.78 8.30
C CYS A 116 2.46 -8.88 7.26
N LYS A 117 1.43 -9.71 7.52
CA LYS A 117 0.99 -10.79 6.61
C LYS A 117 0.27 -10.26 5.37
N ASN A 118 -0.36 -9.08 5.44
CA ASN A 118 -1.14 -8.48 4.36
C ASN A 118 -0.26 -7.70 3.36
N LYS A 119 0.79 -8.37 2.85
CA LYS A 119 1.75 -7.79 1.92
C LYS A 119 1.05 -7.30 0.65
N GLY A 120 1.40 -6.09 0.22
CA GLY A 120 0.90 -5.50 -1.02
C GLY A 120 -0.48 -4.87 -0.94
N ILE A 121 -1.29 -5.14 0.10
CA ILE A 121 -2.63 -4.60 0.28
C ILE A 121 -2.82 -3.82 1.59
N CYS A 122 -1.87 -3.90 2.52
CA CYS A 122 -1.87 -3.11 3.75
C CYS A 122 -1.38 -1.68 3.47
N CYS A 123 -2.13 -0.69 3.96
CA CYS A 123 -1.81 0.73 3.85
C CYS A 123 -1.23 1.31 5.16
N SER A 124 -1.15 0.54 6.28
CA SER A 124 -0.56 1.04 7.52
C SER A 124 0.94 1.31 7.35
N ILE A 125 1.34 2.55 7.59
CA ILE A 125 2.75 2.97 7.50
C ILE A 125 3.61 2.35 8.62
N LYS A 126 3.01 1.91 9.72
CA LYS A 126 3.68 1.17 10.80
C LYS A 126 4.19 -0.20 10.34
N HIS A 127 3.62 -0.73 9.26
CA HIS A 127 4.01 -2.01 8.68
C HIS A 127 5.02 -1.87 7.53
N PHE A 128 5.59 -0.69 7.32
CA PHE A 128 6.57 -0.42 6.28
C PHE A 128 7.98 -0.34 6.88
N LYS A 129 8.89 -1.12 6.31
CA LYS A 129 10.32 -1.05 6.60
C LYS A 129 11.06 -0.66 5.33
N LYS A 130 11.77 0.46 5.37
CA LYS A 130 12.68 0.87 4.29
C LYS A 130 13.91 -0.03 4.25
N VAL A 131 14.28 -0.50 3.08
CA VAL A 131 15.45 -1.35 2.83
C VAL A 131 16.25 -0.76 1.66
N ASP A 132 17.54 -0.67 1.84
CA ASP A 132 18.49 -0.22 0.83
C ASP A 132 19.05 -1.42 0.08
N ASN A 133 18.91 -1.47 -1.24
CA ASN A 133 19.45 -2.55 -2.08
C ASN A 133 20.99 -2.66 -2.00
N ASN A 134 21.68 -1.54 -1.73
CA ASN A 134 23.14 -1.53 -1.63
C ASN A 134 23.66 -2.13 -0.32
N LYS A 135 22.77 -2.40 0.66
CA LYS A 135 23.11 -2.97 1.97
C LYS A 135 22.65 -4.41 2.14
N ILE A 136 22.32 -5.11 1.05
CA ILE A 136 22.08 -6.55 1.12
C ILE A 136 23.47 -7.19 1.35
N PRO A 137 23.74 -7.83 2.50
CA PRO A 137 24.95 -8.60 2.66
C PRO A 137 25.00 -9.64 1.55
N ASN A 138 26.16 -9.80 0.92
CA ASN A 138 26.44 -10.78 -0.13
C ASN A 138 26.41 -12.24 0.38
N ASP A 139 25.55 -12.58 1.33
CA ASP A 139 25.43 -13.93 1.90
C ASP A 139 24.66 -14.93 1.00
N LYS A 140 24.38 -14.53 -0.23
CA LYS A 140 24.01 -15.45 -1.30
C LYS A 140 24.83 -15.11 -2.55
N ILE A 141 26.11 -15.37 -2.48
CA ILE A 141 26.91 -15.62 -3.69
C ILE A 141 26.32 -16.90 -4.28
N ILE A 142 25.37 -16.74 -5.20
CA ILE A 142 25.08 -17.81 -6.16
C ILE A 142 26.36 -17.93 -6.96
N GLU A 143 27.12 -19.00 -6.72
CA GLU A 143 28.31 -19.29 -7.51
C GLU A 143 27.96 -19.17 -9.00
N PRO A 144 28.80 -18.52 -9.81
CA PRO A 144 28.52 -18.39 -11.22
C PRO A 144 28.42 -19.78 -11.82
N ILE A 145 27.26 -20.11 -12.40
CA ILE A 145 27.05 -21.35 -13.15
C ILE A 145 28.16 -21.41 -14.23
N LYS A 146 29.10 -22.30 -14.05
CA LYS A 146 30.15 -22.53 -15.05
C LYS A 146 29.51 -23.04 -16.32
N LYS A 147 29.53 -22.24 -17.39
CA LYS A 147 29.11 -22.66 -18.72
C LYS A 147 30.17 -23.57 -19.30
N ASN A 148 29.93 -24.86 -19.32
CA ASN A 148 30.73 -25.81 -20.04
C ASN A 148 30.17 -25.91 -21.48
N VAL A 149 30.92 -25.44 -22.46
CA VAL A 149 30.59 -25.57 -23.88
C VAL A 149 31.35 -26.76 -24.44
N ILE A 150 30.66 -27.85 -24.71
CA ILE A 150 31.20 -29.01 -25.40
C ILE A 150 30.31 -29.22 -26.64
N ASN A 151 30.91 -29.20 -27.81
CA ASN A 151 30.29 -29.49 -29.13
C ASN A 151 29.03 -28.65 -29.43
N ASN A 152 29.12 -27.31 -29.30
CA ASN A 152 28.02 -26.35 -29.60
C ASN A 152 26.70 -26.59 -28.86
N LYS A 153 26.68 -27.39 -27.79
CA LYS A 153 25.53 -27.52 -26.87
C LYS A 153 25.91 -26.97 -25.51
N VAL A 154 25.02 -26.14 -24.93
CA VAL A 154 25.18 -25.56 -23.60
C VAL A 154 24.48 -26.46 -22.60
N TYR A 155 25.21 -26.98 -21.60
CA TYR A 155 24.65 -27.75 -20.49
C TYR A 155 24.86 -26.97 -19.20
N PHE A 156 23.85 -27.00 -18.33
CA PHE A 156 23.89 -26.45 -16.99
C PHE A 156 23.99 -27.61 -16.00
N THR A 157 25.09 -27.68 -15.24
CA THR A 157 25.23 -28.64 -14.15
C THR A 157 25.14 -27.89 -12.81
N LEU A 158 24.29 -28.42 -11.92
CA LEU A 158 24.29 -28.05 -10.51
C LEU A 158 25.26 -29.02 -9.81
N GLU A 159 26.35 -28.50 -9.27
CA GLU A 159 27.21 -29.27 -8.37
C GLU A 159 26.56 -29.26 -6.99
N ASN A 160 26.40 -30.45 -6.40
CA ASN A 160 25.87 -30.69 -5.05
C ASN A 160 26.84 -30.24 -3.97
#